data_df2bb8eec1aec9079af269e6033350f6
#
_entry.id   df2bb8eec1aec9079af269e6033350f6
#
_cell.length_a   1.000
_cell.length_b   1.000
_cell.length_c   1.000
_cell.angle_alpha   90.00
_cell.angle_beta   90.00
_cell.angle_gamma   90.00
#
_symmetry.space_group_name_H-M   'P 1'
#
loop_
_entity.id
_entity.type
_entity.pdbx_description
1 polymer ?
#
loop_
_entity_poly.entity_id
_entity_poly.type
_entity_poly.pdbx_seq_one_letter_code
_entity_poly.pdbx_strand_id
1 'polypeptide(L)'
;EVIYEEVTRIPEDEITIIATGPLTEGAMAEYVKNATSQDDLYFYDAAAPIVTADSINYDKAFWASRYDKGDADYLNCPMTEEEYNAFYDALTSAEVIETKESEKAKCFEGCMPTEAMASRGRQTLLFGPMKPVGLIDHRYDEKEFYAVVQLRKDNLEGTLFNIVGFQSRMKWGEQKRVLQMIPGLENAEIVRYGVMHRNTFVNAPVSLEATNRIKSKDCVFLAGQITGVEGYVESTASGLVAGINAARMYQEQELITFPVTTAIGGLMNYIVTADS
;
A
#
# COMPACT_ATOMS: atom_id res chain seq x y z
N GLU A 1 -2.89 10.06 -30.77
CA GLU A 1 -4.16 9.32 -30.78
C GLU A 1 -4.29 8.56 -29.48
N VAL A 2 -5.50 8.50 -28.91
CA VAL A 2 -5.78 7.66 -27.72
C VAL A 2 -6.73 6.55 -28.17
N ILE A 3 -6.34 5.29 -27.91
CA ILE A 3 -7.11 4.12 -28.27
C ILE A 3 -7.57 3.45 -26.98
N TYR A 4 -8.87 3.14 -26.87
CA TYR A 4 -9.46 2.47 -25.71
C TYR A 4 -9.68 0.99 -26.05
N GLU A 5 -8.67 0.17 -25.80
CA GLU A 5 -8.74 -1.28 -26.01
C GLU A 5 -7.86 -2.03 -24.99
N GLU A 6 -8.16 -3.29 -24.78
CA GLU A 6 -7.30 -4.19 -24.01
C GLU A 6 -6.11 -4.60 -24.89
N VAL A 7 -4.90 -4.24 -24.45
CA VAL A 7 -3.66 -4.63 -25.12
C VAL A 7 -3.19 -5.96 -24.53
N THR A 8 -3.25 -7.02 -25.32
CA THR A 8 -2.86 -8.38 -24.92
C THR A 8 -1.53 -8.83 -25.54
N ARG A 9 -1.01 -8.06 -26.50
CA ARG A 9 0.25 -8.35 -27.21
C ARG A 9 1.00 -7.05 -27.47
N ILE A 10 2.30 -7.11 -27.31
CA ILE A 10 3.22 -6.03 -27.67
C ILE A 10 3.88 -6.42 -29.01
N PRO A 11 3.82 -5.55 -30.03
CA PRO A 11 4.54 -5.79 -31.29
C PRO A 11 6.05 -5.91 -31.05
N GLU A 12 6.70 -6.84 -31.74
CA GLU A 12 8.12 -7.13 -31.47
C GLU A 12 9.07 -6.03 -31.98
N ASP A 13 8.66 -5.33 -33.06
CA ASP A 13 9.50 -4.34 -33.75
C ASP A 13 9.06 -2.89 -33.47
N GLU A 14 8.12 -2.67 -32.54
CA GLU A 14 7.61 -1.33 -32.22
C GLU A 14 8.17 -0.85 -30.88
N ILE A 15 8.62 0.42 -30.85
CA ILE A 15 9.04 1.06 -29.60
C ILE A 15 7.83 1.18 -28.69
N THR A 16 7.86 0.45 -27.58
CA THR A 16 6.71 0.37 -26.68
C THR A 16 7.13 0.70 -25.24
N ILE A 17 6.31 1.47 -24.55
CA ILE A 17 6.41 1.72 -23.11
C ILE A 17 5.22 1.07 -22.43
N ILE A 18 5.49 0.11 -21.52
CA ILE A 18 4.46 -0.52 -20.68
C ILE A 18 4.42 0.27 -19.36
N ALA A 19 3.32 0.98 -19.13
CA ALA A 19 3.08 1.81 -17.95
C ALA A 19 1.77 1.44 -17.27
N THR A 20 1.46 0.15 -17.21
CA THR A 20 0.19 -0.41 -16.74
C THR A 20 0.04 -0.39 -15.21
N GLY A 21 1.13 -0.09 -14.49
CA GLY A 21 1.14 0.06 -13.04
C GLY A 21 1.14 -1.27 -12.27
N PRO A 22 0.95 -1.20 -10.94
CA PRO A 22 1.13 -2.35 -10.06
C PRO A 22 -0.01 -3.37 -10.15
N LEU A 23 -1.18 -2.97 -10.62
CA LEU A 23 -2.34 -3.86 -10.76
C LEU A 23 -2.36 -4.59 -12.11
N THR A 24 -1.23 -4.66 -12.79
CA THR A 24 -1.09 -5.40 -14.06
C THR A 24 -1.41 -6.88 -13.83
N GLU A 25 -2.38 -7.39 -14.59
CA GLU A 25 -2.84 -8.77 -14.52
C GLU A 25 -3.14 -9.36 -15.91
N GLY A 26 -3.58 -10.62 -15.96
CA GLY A 26 -4.00 -11.27 -17.19
C GLY A 26 -2.89 -11.39 -18.23
N ALA A 27 -3.25 -11.19 -19.51
CA ALA A 27 -2.34 -11.38 -20.64
C ALA A 27 -1.12 -10.44 -20.63
N MET A 28 -1.28 -9.21 -20.11
CA MET A 28 -0.16 -8.26 -19.99
C MET A 28 0.83 -8.69 -18.92
N ALA A 29 0.36 -9.18 -17.77
CA ALA A 29 1.26 -9.73 -16.73
C ALA A 29 2.05 -10.94 -17.26
N GLU A 30 1.40 -11.85 -17.97
CA GLU A 30 2.05 -12.99 -18.61
C GLU A 30 3.06 -12.56 -19.67
N TYR A 31 2.76 -11.53 -20.46
CA TYR A 31 3.73 -10.97 -21.41
C TYR A 31 4.96 -10.43 -20.69
N VAL A 32 4.78 -9.60 -19.67
CA VAL A 32 5.89 -9.02 -18.89
C VAL A 32 6.73 -10.14 -18.25
N LYS A 33 6.09 -11.14 -17.65
CA LYS A 33 6.76 -12.31 -17.08
C LYS A 33 7.63 -13.03 -18.11
N ASN A 34 7.08 -13.32 -19.27
CA ASN A 34 7.81 -13.99 -20.34
C ASN A 34 8.96 -13.13 -20.89
N ALA A 35 8.73 -11.82 -21.04
CA ALA A 35 9.73 -10.87 -21.52
C ALA A 35 10.87 -10.68 -20.52
N THR A 36 10.63 -10.84 -19.22
CA THR A 36 11.66 -10.71 -18.19
C THR A 36 12.31 -12.04 -17.81
N SER A 37 11.78 -13.15 -18.32
CA SER A 37 12.23 -14.53 -18.02
C SER A 37 12.28 -14.84 -16.51
N GLN A 38 11.34 -14.29 -15.75
CA GLN A 38 11.32 -14.37 -14.30
C GLN A 38 9.97 -14.88 -13.80
N ASP A 39 9.99 -15.59 -12.69
CA ASP A 39 8.79 -15.81 -11.91
C ASP A 39 8.29 -14.46 -11.36
N ASP A 40 6.95 -14.31 -11.27
CA ASP A 40 6.32 -13.07 -10.81
C ASP A 40 6.87 -12.64 -9.46
N LEU A 41 7.46 -11.46 -9.42
CA LEU A 41 7.63 -10.75 -8.18
C LEU A 41 6.33 -9.98 -7.91
N TYR A 42 5.83 -10.12 -6.72
CA TYR A 42 4.69 -9.38 -6.25
C TYR A 42 4.84 -9.08 -4.77
N PHE A 43 4.28 -7.96 -4.38
CA PHE A 43 4.07 -7.66 -2.97
C PHE A 43 2.61 -7.30 -2.76
N TYR A 44 2.14 -7.45 -1.53
CA TYR A 44 0.82 -7.00 -1.17
C TYR A 44 0.90 -5.60 -0.60
N ASP A 45 0.20 -4.68 -1.26
CA ASP A 45 -0.14 -3.39 -0.71
C ASP A 45 -1.54 -3.45 -0.10
N ALA A 46 -1.81 -2.54 0.81
CA ALA A 46 -3.02 -2.60 1.60
C ALA A 46 -3.62 -1.22 1.83
N ALA A 47 -4.90 -1.11 1.57
CA ALA A 47 -5.65 0.07 1.93
C ALA A 47 -6.44 -0.18 3.23
N ALA A 48 -6.34 0.75 4.17
CA ALA A 48 -7.13 0.73 5.39
C ALA A 48 -8.58 1.22 5.14
N PRO A 49 -9.53 0.82 5.98
CA PRO A 49 -10.92 1.25 5.86
C PRO A 49 -11.07 2.76 6.07
N ILE A 50 -12.05 3.35 5.37
CA ILE A 50 -12.46 4.74 5.55
C ILE A 50 -13.89 4.78 6.05
N VAL A 51 -14.14 5.62 7.07
CA VAL A 51 -15.45 5.88 7.65
C VAL A 51 -15.84 7.34 7.49
N THR A 52 -17.15 7.63 7.50
CA THR A 52 -17.66 9.01 7.48
C THR A 52 -17.52 9.67 8.86
N ALA A 53 -17.21 10.96 8.87
CA ALA A 53 -17.07 11.74 10.10
C ALA A 53 -18.36 11.74 10.94
N ASP A 54 -19.51 11.87 10.28
CA ASP A 54 -20.83 11.96 10.92
C ASP A 54 -21.24 10.67 11.64
N SER A 55 -20.61 9.54 11.29
CA SER A 55 -20.87 8.25 11.93
C SER A 55 -20.02 7.98 13.17
N ILE A 56 -19.07 8.89 13.48
CA ILE A 56 -18.18 8.75 14.64
C ILE A 56 -18.82 9.34 15.90
N ASN A 57 -18.75 8.62 16.99
CA ASN A 57 -19.16 9.15 18.30
C ASN A 57 -17.98 9.88 18.96
N TYR A 58 -17.97 11.21 18.85
CA TYR A 58 -16.93 12.08 19.41
C TYR A 58 -16.92 12.16 20.93
N ASP A 59 -17.99 11.74 21.62
CA ASP A 59 -17.99 11.68 23.08
C ASP A 59 -17.04 10.60 23.60
N LYS A 60 -16.83 9.54 22.81
CA LYS A 60 -15.93 8.42 23.13
C LYS A 60 -14.53 8.59 22.53
N ALA A 61 -14.38 9.41 21.52
CA ALA A 61 -13.10 9.68 20.88
C ALA A 61 -12.51 11.03 21.32
N PHE A 62 -11.20 11.22 21.19
CA PHE A 62 -10.52 12.47 21.54
C PHE A 62 -9.41 12.79 20.55
N TRP A 63 -9.17 14.10 20.36
CA TRP A 63 -8.09 14.59 19.51
C TRP A 63 -6.80 14.67 20.32
N ALA A 64 -5.76 14.03 19.84
CA ALA A 64 -4.42 14.14 20.42
C ALA A 64 -3.35 13.70 19.42
N SER A 65 -2.14 14.20 19.62
CA SER A 65 -0.92 13.65 19.03
C SER A 65 -0.10 12.93 20.11
N ARG A 66 0.78 12.02 19.70
CA ARG A 66 1.62 11.29 20.66
C ARG A 66 2.64 12.23 21.29
N TYR A 67 2.70 12.20 22.63
CA TYR A 67 3.59 13.03 23.44
C TYR A 67 3.35 14.54 23.25
N ASP A 68 2.14 14.92 22.86
CA ASP A 68 1.74 16.32 22.55
C ASP A 68 2.70 16.99 21.54
N LYS A 69 3.24 16.21 20.59
CA LYS A 69 4.13 16.71 19.56
C LYS A 69 3.36 17.13 18.32
N GLY A 70 3.47 18.40 17.95
CA GLY A 70 2.76 18.99 16.81
C GLY A 70 1.28 19.21 17.09
N ASP A 71 0.48 19.30 16.03
CA ASP A 71 -0.96 19.48 16.11
C ASP A 71 -1.66 18.15 16.45
N ALA A 72 -2.86 18.22 17.02
CA ALA A 72 -3.68 17.07 17.35
C ALA A 72 -4.33 16.49 16.07
N ASP A 73 -3.53 15.86 15.21
CA ASP A 73 -3.94 15.41 13.87
C ASP A 73 -4.74 14.10 13.86
N TYR A 74 -4.73 13.37 14.97
CA TYR A 74 -5.39 12.08 15.08
C TYR A 74 -6.58 12.13 16.03
N LEU A 75 -7.69 11.57 15.59
CA LEU A 75 -8.81 11.25 16.46
C LEU A 75 -8.58 9.85 17.04
N ASN A 76 -8.55 9.71 18.34
CA ASN A 76 -8.17 8.52 19.06
C ASN A 76 -9.40 7.88 19.71
N CYS A 77 -9.59 6.58 19.48
CA CYS A 77 -10.65 5.76 20.05
C CYS A 77 -10.03 4.82 21.11
N PRO A 78 -10.12 5.15 22.40
CA PRO A 78 -9.54 4.36 23.46
C PRO A 78 -10.39 3.14 23.80
N MET A 79 -9.73 2.08 24.23
CA MET A 79 -10.37 0.84 24.68
C MET A 79 -9.88 0.45 26.07
N THR A 80 -10.78 -0.10 26.87
CA THR A 80 -10.46 -0.85 28.10
C THR A 80 -9.88 -2.22 27.74
N GLU A 81 -9.39 -2.96 28.74
CA GLU A 81 -8.89 -4.31 28.53
C GLU A 81 -10.00 -5.27 28.09
N GLU A 82 -11.19 -5.15 28.66
CA GLU A 82 -12.34 -5.98 28.32
C GLU A 82 -12.80 -5.72 26.89
N GLU A 83 -12.90 -4.45 26.48
CA GLU A 83 -13.26 -4.07 25.10
C GLU A 83 -12.22 -4.56 24.09
N TYR A 84 -10.93 -4.41 24.40
CA TYR A 84 -9.85 -4.93 23.57
C TYR A 84 -9.89 -6.44 23.44
N ASN A 85 -10.10 -7.17 24.54
CA ASN A 85 -10.15 -8.63 24.50
C ASN A 85 -11.33 -9.13 23.66
N ALA A 86 -12.51 -8.53 23.80
CA ALA A 86 -13.67 -8.84 22.97
C ALA A 86 -13.41 -8.53 21.47
N PHE A 87 -12.83 -7.39 21.19
CA PHE A 87 -12.41 -6.98 19.84
C PHE A 87 -11.38 -7.96 19.25
N TYR A 88 -10.35 -8.31 20.01
CA TYR A 88 -9.29 -9.22 19.58
C TYR A 88 -9.85 -10.61 19.22
N ASP A 89 -10.74 -11.16 20.06
CA ASP A 89 -11.36 -12.46 19.80
C ASP A 89 -12.25 -12.42 18.56
N ALA A 90 -12.98 -11.31 18.35
CA ALA A 90 -13.79 -11.10 17.15
C ALA A 90 -12.92 -10.96 15.88
N LEU A 91 -11.80 -10.23 15.96
CA LEU A 91 -10.85 -10.02 14.87
C LEU A 91 -10.17 -11.32 14.44
N THR A 92 -9.70 -12.12 15.41
CA THR A 92 -8.98 -13.37 15.14
C THR A 92 -9.87 -14.51 14.67
N SER A 93 -11.17 -14.45 14.96
CA SER A 93 -12.19 -15.40 14.51
C SER A 93 -12.92 -14.97 13.24
N ALA A 94 -12.63 -13.79 12.70
CA ALA A 94 -13.32 -13.24 11.54
C ALA A 94 -13.02 -14.04 10.27
N GLU A 95 -14.02 -14.21 9.41
CA GLU A 95 -13.84 -14.83 8.10
C GLU A 95 -12.99 -13.91 7.20
N VAL A 96 -11.94 -14.49 6.63
CA VAL A 96 -11.03 -13.82 5.69
C VAL A 96 -11.20 -14.34 4.27
N ILE A 97 -10.84 -13.52 3.29
CA ILE A 97 -10.70 -13.94 1.91
C ILE A 97 -9.48 -14.85 1.82
N GLU A 98 -9.66 -16.09 1.37
CA GLU A 98 -8.57 -17.05 1.20
C GLU A 98 -7.63 -16.58 0.09
N THR A 99 -6.34 -16.59 0.39
CA THR A 99 -5.28 -16.37 -0.58
C THR A 99 -4.58 -17.68 -0.88
N LYS A 100 -4.09 -17.86 -2.11
CA LYS A 100 -3.30 -19.04 -2.46
C LYS A 100 -2.11 -19.18 -1.50
N GLU A 101 -1.70 -20.40 -1.17
CA GLU A 101 -0.63 -20.64 -0.16
C GLU A 101 0.70 -19.94 -0.47
N SER A 102 1.03 -19.79 -1.76
CA SER A 102 2.18 -19.04 -2.23
C SER A 102 2.11 -17.53 -1.92
N GLU A 103 0.92 -17.01 -1.65
CA GLU A 103 0.65 -15.59 -1.41
C GLU A 103 0.76 -15.22 0.08
N LYS A 104 0.73 -16.21 1.00
CA LYS A 104 0.81 -15.98 2.44
C LYS A 104 2.16 -15.45 2.93
N ALA A 105 3.21 -15.60 2.13
CA ALA A 105 4.60 -15.41 2.57
C ALA A 105 5.21 -14.02 2.27
N LYS A 106 4.51 -13.12 1.56
CA LYS A 106 5.14 -11.91 1.00
C LYS A 106 4.40 -10.60 1.32
N CYS A 107 3.89 -10.45 2.54
CA CYS A 107 3.45 -9.13 3.02
C CYS A 107 4.63 -8.41 3.66
N PHE A 108 4.91 -7.17 3.24
CA PHE A 108 5.78 -6.27 4.01
C PHE A 108 5.18 -6.05 5.40
N GLU A 109 6.03 -5.88 6.40
CA GLU A 109 5.58 -5.70 7.79
C GLU A 109 4.60 -4.52 7.93
N GLY A 110 4.85 -3.41 7.21
CA GLY A 110 3.99 -2.22 7.20
C GLY A 110 2.64 -2.40 6.49
N CYS A 111 2.49 -3.43 5.63
CA CYS A 111 1.26 -3.73 4.88
C CYS A 111 0.57 -4.99 5.41
N MET A 112 1.01 -5.52 6.56
CA MET A 112 0.43 -6.74 7.12
C MET A 112 -1.03 -6.52 7.53
N PRO A 113 -1.95 -7.42 7.15
CA PRO A 113 -3.34 -7.36 7.60
C PRO A 113 -3.45 -7.38 9.12
N THR A 114 -4.37 -6.60 9.66
CA THR A 114 -4.56 -6.46 11.11
C THR A 114 -4.86 -7.79 11.79
N GLU A 115 -5.69 -8.63 11.17
CA GLU A 115 -5.98 -9.99 11.67
C GLU A 115 -4.76 -10.90 11.61
N ALA A 116 -3.88 -10.73 10.63
CA ALA A 116 -2.63 -11.47 10.55
C ALA A 116 -1.61 -11.00 11.62
N MET A 117 -1.56 -9.71 11.93
CA MET A 117 -0.81 -9.20 13.07
C MET A 117 -1.35 -9.75 14.40
N ALA A 118 -2.67 -9.73 14.57
CA ALA A 118 -3.33 -10.26 15.76
C ALA A 118 -3.04 -11.74 15.98
N SER A 119 -3.00 -12.55 14.92
CA SER A 119 -2.72 -14.00 15.01
C SER A 119 -1.32 -14.33 15.56
N ARG A 120 -0.39 -13.37 15.56
CA ARG A 120 0.95 -13.53 16.16
C ARG A 120 0.94 -13.47 17.69
N GLY A 121 -0.13 -13.00 18.29
CA GLY A 121 -0.31 -12.95 19.74
C GLY A 121 -1.15 -11.75 20.20
N ARG A 122 -1.85 -11.93 21.32
CA ARG A 122 -2.80 -10.95 21.86
C ARG A 122 -2.19 -9.56 22.09
N GLN A 123 -0.93 -9.47 22.42
CA GLN A 123 -0.26 -8.19 22.67
C GLN A 123 0.33 -7.54 21.41
N THR A 124 0.35 -8.22 20.26
CA THR A 124 1.02 -7.72 19.06
C THR A 124 0.47 -6.36 18.61
N LEU A 125 -0.85 -6.19 18.62
CA LEU A 125 -1.48 -4.93 18.23
C LEU A 125 -1.16 -3.78 19.20
N LEU A 126 -0.92 -4.08 20.49
CA LEU A 126 -0.59 -3.09 21.52
C LEU A 126 0.83 -2.50 21.36
N PHE A 127 1.71 -3.18 20.63
CA PHE A 127 3.02 -2.69 20.24
C PHE A 127 3.04 -2.13 18.80
N GLY A 128 1.92 -2.29 18.07
CA GLY A 128 1.71 -1.86 16.69
C GLY A 128 0.64 -0.77 16.56
N PRO A 129 -0.37 -1.00 15.72
CA PRO A 129 -1.36 0.02 15.35
C PRO A 129 -2.27 0.46 16.50
N MET A 130 -2.40 -0.33 17.57
CA MET A 130 -3.26 -0.01 18.71
C MET A 130 -2.47 0.40 19.96
N LYS A 131 -1.21 0.79 19.82
CA LYS A 131 -0.34 1.20 20.94
C LYS A 131 -0.93 2.42 21.66
N PRO A 132 -1.16 2.36 22.99
CA PRO A 132 -1.73 3.49 23.75
C PRO A 132 -0.67 4.52 24.17
N VAL A 133 0.60 4.15 24.22
CA VAL A 133 1.68 4.95 24.83
C VAL A 133 1.84 6.32 24.20
N GLY A 134 1.93 7.34 25.04
CA GLY A 134 2.14 8.74 24.64
C GLY A 134 0.86 9.46 24.18
N LEU A 135 -0.32 8.86 24.37
CA LEU A 135 -1.62 9.51 24.13
C LEU A 135 -2.25 9.88 25.46
N ILE A 136 -2.70 11.13 25.57
CA ILE A 136 -3.35 11.70 26.75
C ILE A 136 -4.70 12.27 26.32
N ASP A 137 -5.75 11.91 27.04
CA ASP A 137 -7.06 12.55 26.89
C ASP A 137 -7.19 13.64 27.96
N HIS A 138 -6.93 14.88 27.57
CA HIS A 138 -6.99 16.04 28.47
C HIS A 138 -8.37 16.35 29.05
N ARG A 139 -9.42 15.59 28.67
CA ARG A 139 -10.76 15.68 29.31
C ARG A 139 -10.80 14.97 30.65
N TYR A 140 -9.82 14.10 30.94
CA TYR A 140 -9.75 13.29 32.15
C TYR A 140 -8.36 13.33 32.77
N ASP A 141 -8.28 13.46 34.08
CA ASP A 141 -7.03 13.38 34.82
C ASP A 141 -6.55 11.90 34.87
N GLU A 142 -5.30 11.65 34.42
CA GLU A 142 -4.56 10.40 34.56
C GLU A 142 -5.29 9.12 34.05
N LYS A 143 -6.07 9.23 32.99
CA LYS A 143 -6.71 8.04 32.41
C LYS A 143 -5.72 7.28 31.54
N GLU A 144 -5.36 6.08 31.98
CA GLU A 144 -4.62 5.10 31.19
C GLU A 144 -5.57 4.34 30.25
N PHE A 145 -5.10 4.12 29.02
CA PHE A 145 -5.82 3.31 28.03
C PHE A 145 -5.09 1.98 27.84
N TYR A 146 -5.85 0.89 27.70
CA TYR A 146 -5.27 -0.40 27.39
C TYR A 146 -4.85 -0.50 25.93
N ALA A 147 -5.71 -0.01 25.03
CA ALA A 147 -5.44 0.09 23.59
C ALA A 147 -6.06 1.37 23.03
N VAL A 148 -5.55 1.85 21.89
CA VAL A 148 -6.12 3.01 21.20
C VAL A 148 -6.10 2.78 19.70
N VAL A 149 -7.25 2.92 19.05
CA VAL A 149 -7.35 2.97 17.59
C VAL A 149 -7.26 4.42 17.13
N GLN A 150 -6.41 4.70 16.15
CA GLN A 150 -6.21 6.04 15.63
C GLN A 150 -6.93 6.23 14.29
N LEU A 151 -7.61 7.34 14.15
CA LEU A 151 -8.25 7.77 12.92
C LEU A 151 -7.53 9.02 12.42
N ARG A 152 -7.26 9.07 11.10
CA ARG A 152 -6.65 10.22 10.43
C ARG A 152 -7.59 10.75 9.37
N LYS A 153 -7.71 12.09 9.25
CA LYS A 153 -8.46 12.71 8.15
C LYS A 153 -7.94 12.20 6.80
N ASP A 154 -8.86 11.72 5.96
CA ASP A 154 -8.55 11.21 4.62
C ASP A 154 -8.72 12.29 3.56
N ASN A 155 -9.44 13.37 3.87
CA ASN A 155 -9.64 14.53 3.00
C ASN A 155 -9.47 15.85 3.77
N LEU A 156 -9.27 16.95 3.04
CA LEU A 156 -9.04 18.29 3.61
C LEU A 156 -10.26 18.81 4.37
N GLU A 157 -11.46 18.47 3.90
CA GLU A 157 -12.73 18.87 4.51
C GLU A 157 -12.97 18.18 5.86
N GLY A 158 -12.26 17.10 6.15
CA GLY A 158 -12.41 16.32 7.38
C GLY A 158 -13.74 15.57 7.46
N THR A 159 -14.35 15.25 6.32
CA THR A 159 -15.59 14.47 6.26
C THR A 159 -15.37 12.97 6.22
N LEU A 160 -14.14 12.53 6.00
CA LEU A 160 -13.71 11.15 5.90
C LEU A 160 -12.50 10.87 6.80
N PHE A 161 -12.50 9.71 7.43
CA PHE A 161 -11.42 9.25 8.30
C PHE A 161 -10.93 7.87 7.93
N ASN A 162 -9.62 7.75 7.78
CA ASN A 162 -8.91 6.50 7.60
C ASN A 162 -8.63 5.86 8.97
N ILE A 163 -8.91 4.56 9.13
CA ILE A 163 -8.57 3.81 10.34
C ILE A 163 -7.13 3.31 10.22
N VAL A 164 -6.22 3.98 10.90
CA VAL A 164 -4.77 3.80 10.72
C VAL A 164 -4.33 2.39 11.12
N GLY A 165 -3.67 1.70 10.18
CA GLY A 165 -3.11 0.37 10.42
C GLY A 165 -4.12 -0.78 10.38
N PHE A 166 -5.34 -0.53 9.88
CA PHE A 166 -6.42 -1.52 9.83
C PHE A 166 -6.66 -2.09 8.42
N GLN A 167 -5.63 -2.18 7.61
CA GLN A 167 -5.70 -2.97 6.39
C GLN A 167 -6.08 -4.42 6.69
N SER A 168 -6.91 -5.03 5.85
CA SER A 168 -7.52 -6.31 6.18
C SER A 168 -7.89 -7.14 4.95
N ARG A 169 -7.87 -8.46 5.13
CA ARG A 169 -8.46 -9.44 4.21
C ARG A 169 -9.81 -9.99 4.71
N MET A 170 -10.31 -9.48 5.83
CA MET A 170 -11.63 -9.87 6.31
C MET A 170 -12.70 -9.59 5.24
N LYS A 171 -13.69 -10.46 5.14
CA LYS A 171 -14.88 -10.20 4.33
C LYS A 171 -15.57 -8.92 4.80
N TRP A 172 -16.21 -8.18 3.92
CA TRP A 172 -16.80 -6.87 4.23
C TRP A 172 -17.76 -6.89 5.43
N GLY A 173 -18.60 -7.94 5.53
CA GLY A 173 -19.49 -8.10 6.68
C GLY A 173 -18.75 -8.24 8.00
N GLU A 174 -17.65 -8.97 7.99
CA GLU A 174 -16.78 -9.14 9.15
C GLU A 174 -16.04 -7.85 9.50
N GLN A 175 -15.53 -7.12 8.51
CA GLN A 175 -14.91 -5.81 8.76
C GLN A 175 -15.91 -4.88 9.47
N LYS A 176 -17.16 -4.79 8.97
CA LYS A 176 -18.19 -3.97 9.60
C LYS A 176 -18.43 -4.39 11.05
N ARG A 177 -18.64 -5.71 11.28
CA ARG A 177 -18.89 -6.26 12.62
C ARG A 177 -17.75 -5.96 13.59
N VAL A 178 -16.51 -6.19 13.17
CA VAL A 178 -15.33 -6.02 14.02
C VAL A 178 -15.03 -4.55 14.28
N LEU A 179 -15.09 -3.70 13.25
CA LEU A 179 -14.81 -2.27 13.41
C LEU A 179 -15.85 -1.56 14.27
N GLN A 180 -17.11 -1.99 14.23
CA GLN A 180 -18.17 -1.44 15.08
C GLN A 180 -18.07 -1.85 16.57
N MET A 181 -17.13 -2.74 16.93
CA MET A 181 -16.80 -3.02 18.33
C MET A 181 -15.84 -1.99 18.94
N ILE A 182 -15.23 -1.14 18.13
CA ILE A 182 -14.31 -0.10 18.59
C ILE A 182 -15.14 1.04 19.20
N PRO A 183 -14.90 1.44 20.48
CA PRO A 183 -15.58 2.59 21.08
C PRO A 183 -15.42 3.86 20.24
N GLY A 184 -16.55 4.51 19.95
CA GLY A 184 -16.60 5.63 19.03
C GLY A 184 -16.93 5.26 17.57
N LEU A 185 -16.87 3.98 17.20
CA LEU A 185 -17.18 3.48 15.85
C LEU A 185 -18.41 2.55 15.82
N GLU A 186 -19.22 2.50 16.89
CA GLU A 186 -20.36 1.59 16.99
C GLU A 186 -21.36 1.73 15.85
N ASN A 187 -21.50 2.94 15.33
CA ASN A 187 -22.39 3.27 14.21
C ASN A 187 -21.62 3.63 12.93
N ALA A 188 -20.34 3.26 12.84
CA ALA A 188 -19.49 3.67 11.73
C ALA A 188 -20.08 3.27 10.36
N GLU A 189 -20.20 4.27 9.49
CA GLU A 189 -20.47 4.09 8.07
C GLU A 189 -19.16 3.93 7.31
N ILE A 190 -18.92 2.71 6.80
CA ILE A 190 -17.71 2.40 6.06
C ILE A 190 -17.95 2.72 4.58
N VAL A 191 -17.30 3.76 4.07
CA VAL A 191 -17.38 4.18 2.66
C VAL A 191 -16.36 3.44 1.78
N ARG A 192 -15.28 2.98 2.38
CA ARG A 192 -14.30 2.08 1.74
C ARG A 192 -13.87 1.03 2.75
N TYR A 193 -13.99 -0.23 2.35
CA TYR A 193 -13.48 -1.34 3.16
C TYR A 193 -11.96 -1.47 3.01
N GLY A 194 -11.34 -2.01 4.03
CA GLY A 194 -9.94 -2.44 3.95
C GLY A 194 -9.78 -3.51 2.89
N VAL A 195 -8.74 -3.40 2.08
CA VAL A 195 -8.43 -4.36 1.03
C VAL A 195 -6.93 -4.60 0.96
N MET A 196 -6.58 -5.79 0.48
CA MET A 196 -5.22 -6.14 0.10
C MET A 196 -5.15 -6.22 -1.42
N HIS A 197 -4.21 -5.49 -2.00
CA HIS A 197 -3.93 -5.54 -3.43
C HIS A 197 -2.64 -6.32 -3.68
N ARG A 198 -2.67 -7.18 -4.67
CA ARG A 198 -1.45 -7.79 -5.20
C ARG A 198 -0.84 -6.83 -6.21
N ASN A 199 0.33 -6.30 -5.88
CA ASN A 199 1.08 -5.45 -6.78
C ASN A 199 2.11 -6.28 -7.53
N THR A 200 2.05 -6.24 -8.85
CA THR A 200 3.00 -6.91 -9.74
C THR A 200 4.15 -5.97 -10.07
N PHE A 201 5.38 -6.46 -9.97
CA PHE A 201 6.58 -5.75 -10.39
C PHE A 201 7.64 -6.73 -10.91
N VAL A 202 8.64 -6.24 -11.63
CA VAL A 202 9.72 -7.06 -12.17
C VAL A 202 10.94 -7.04 -11.25
N ASN A 203 11.75 -8.12 -11.30
CA ASN A 203 13.08 -8.10 -10.70
C ASN A 203 14.01 -7.26 -11.57
N ALA A 204 14.03 -5.94 -11.32
CA ALA A 204 14.75 -4.99 -12.14
C ALA A 204 16.28 -5.28 -12.25
N PRO A 205 16.99 -5.69 -11.19
CA PRO A 205 18.40 -6.07 -11.30
C PRO A 205 18.69 -7.11 -12.37
N VAL A 206 17.77 -8.05 -12.57
CA VAL A 206 17.93 -9.11 -13.57
C VAL A 206 17.36 -8.70 -14.93
N SER A 207 16.25 -7.98 -14.94
CA SER A 207 15.39 -7.80 -16.11
C SER A 207 15.55 -6.47 -16.83
N LEU A 208 15.98 -5.40 -16.13
CA LEU A 208 16.02 -4.05 -16.67
C LEU A 208 17.43 -3.48 -16.75
N GLU A 209 17.60 -2.60 -17.72
CA GLU A 209 18.69 -1.64 -17.76
C GLU A 209 18.32 -0.35 -17.00
N ALA A 210 19.31 0.46 -16.63
CA ALA A 210 19.07 1.77 -16.01
C ALA A 210 18.34 2.78 -16.91
N THR A 211 18.13 2.44 -18.18
CA THR A 211 17.30 3.12 -19.16
C THR A 211 15.81 2.75 -19.08
N ASN A 212 15.45 1.82 -18.20
CA ASN A 212 14.15 1.13 -18.08
C ASN A 212 13.81 0.24 -19.29
N ARG A 213 14.76 -0.04 -20.18
CA ARG A 213 14.59 -1.03 -21.25
C ARG A 213 14.66 -2.44 -20.67
N ILE A 214 13.80 -3.34 -21.15
CA ILE A 214 13.89 -4.78 -20.84
C ILE A 214 15.12 -5.35 -21.53
N LYS A 215 16.02 -6.00 -20.78
CA LYS A 215 17.28 -6.55 -21.31
C LYS A 215 17.10 -7.54 -22.44
N SER A 216 16.00 -8.30 -22.45
CA SER A 216 15.69 -9.32 -23.46
C SER A 216 14.88 -8.79 -24.65
N LYS A 217 14.51 -7.49 -24.67
CA LYS A 217 13.69 -6.86 -25.69
C LYS A 217 14.27 -5.53 -26.12
N ASP A 218 14.63 -5.42 -27.39
CA ASP A 218 15.34 -4.24 -27.89
C ASP A 218 14.50 -2.97 -27.89
N CYS A 219 13.18 -3.08 -28.07
CA CYS A 219 12.27 -1.93 -28.27
C CYS A 219 11.26 -1.74 -27.13
N VAL A 220 11.35 -2.47 -26.00
CA VAL A 220 10.34 -2.43 -24.93
C VAL A 220 10.90 -1.85 -23.65
N PHE A 221 10.21 -0.83 -23.12
CA PHE A 221 10.54 -0.17 -21.87
C PHE A 221 9.42 -0.42 -20.85
N LEU A 222 9.79 -0.51 -19.56
CA LEU A 222 8.82 -0.46 -18.47
C LEU A 222 8.86 0.91 -17.79
N ALA A 223 7.72 1.36 -17.27
CA ALA A 223 7.60 2.65 -16.61
C ALA A 223 6.72 2.59 -15.37
N GLY A 224 7.12 3.32 -14.33
CA GLY A 224 6.37 3.41 -13.08
C GLY A 224 6.57 2.21 -12.18
N GLN A 225 5.59 1.94 -11.35
CA GLN A 225 5.68 1.00 -10.22
C GLN A 225 5.98 -0.45 -10.65
N ILE A 226 5.61 -0.82 -11.88
CA ILE A 226 5.94 -2.14 -12.42
C ILE A 226 7.46 -2.39 -12.54
N THR A 227 8.28 -1.34 -12.55
CA THR A 227 9.75 -1.44 -12.53
C THR A 227 10.33 -1.78 -11.15
N GLY A 228 9.51 -1.80 -10.11
CA GLY A 228 9.94 -1.98 -8.72
C GLY A 228 10.14 -0.68 -7.94
N VAL A 229 9.92 0.49 -8.56
CA VAL A 229 9.88 1.77 -7.82
C VAL A 229 8.57 1.90 -7.08
N GLU A 230 8.59 2.56 -5.92
CA GLU A 230 7.40 2.89 -5.15
C GLU A 230 7.36 4.40 -4.90
N GLY A 231 6.14 4.96 -4.88
CA GLY A 231 5.91 6.39 -4.74
C GLY A 231 5.57 7.09 -6.05
N TYR A 232 4.82 8.19 -5.95
CA TYR A 232 4.35 8.93 -7.14
C TYR A 232 5.48 9.65 -7.87
N VAL A 233 6.43 10.24 -7.11
CA VAL A 233 7.57 10.96 -7.67
C VAL A 233 8.53 9.99 -8.36
N GLU A 234 8.80 8.87 -7.73
CA GLU A 234 9.66 7.79 -8.23
C GLU A 234 9.07 7.16 -9.50
N SER A 235 7.76 6.91 -9.51
CA SER A 235 7.05 6.41 -10.70
C SER A 235 7.08 7.41 -11.85
N THR A 236 6.93 8.70 -11.55
CA THR A 236 7.05 9.77 -12.55
C THR A 236 8.48 9.83 -13.11
N ALA A 237 9.50 9.72 -12.25
CA ALA A 237 10.90 9.69 -12.66
C ALA A 237 11.20 8.49 -13.56
N SER A 238 10.70 7.30 -13.21
CA SER A 238 10.80 6.09 -14.03
C SER A 238 10.14 6.30 -15.41
N GLY A 239 8.93 6.87 -15.43
CA GLY A 239 8.22 7.20 -16.68
C GLY A 239 8.98 8.19 -17.55
N LEU A 240 9.58 9.23 -16.95
CA LEU A 240 10.40 10.22 -17.66
C LEU A 240 11.62 9.56 -18.32
N VAL A 241 12.33 8.69 -17.60
CA VAL A 241 13.51 7.98 -18.12
C VAL A 241 13.12 7.07 -19.28
N ALA A 242 12.05 6.30 -19.14
CA ALA A 242 11.54 5.44 -20.22
C ALA A 242 11.12 6.27 -21.44
N GLY A 243 10.39 7.37 -21.25
CA GLY A 243 9.93 8.24 -22.34
C GLY A 243 11.07 8.91 -23.09
N ILE A 244 12.10 9.43 -22.39
CA ILE A 244 13.29 10.02 -23.02
C ILE A 244 14.02 8.99 -23.86
N ASN A 245 14.22 7.79 -23.31
CA ASN A 245 14.97 6.73 -24.01
C ASN A 245 14.19 6.15 -25.21
N ALA A 246 12.88 6.00 -25.07
CA ALA A 246 12.03 5.61 -26.20
C ALA A 246 12.07 6.66 -27.33
N ALA A 247 11.99 7.96 -27.01
CA ALA A 247 12.10 9.04 -27.98
C ALA A 247 13.47 9.08 -28.66
N ARG A 248 14.54 8.86 -27.90
CA ARG A 248 15.91 8.76 -28.45
C ARG A 248 16.07 7.58 -29.40
N MET A 249 15.51 6.43 -29.01
CA MET A 249 15.49 5.23 -29.88
C MET A 249 14.75 5.51 -31.19
N TYR A 250 13.59 6.17 -31.13
CA TYR A 250 12.83 6.58 -32.33
C TYR A 250 13.64 7.50 -33.24
N GLN A 251 14.51 8.32 -32.65
CA GLN A 251 15.41 9.24 -33.38
C GLN A 251 16.76 8.59 -33.76
N GLU A 252 16.89 7.29 -33.63
CA GLU A 252 18.14 6.55 -33.90
C GLU A 252 19.35 7.08 -33.09
N GLN A 253 19.11 7.61 -31.88
CA GLN A 253 20.12 8.10 -30.97
C GLN A 253 20.46 7.05 -29.92
N GLU A 254 21.67 7.11 -29.37
CA GLU A 254 22.07 6.25 -28.25
C GLU A 254 21.19 6.52 -27.02
N LEU A 255 20.82 5.45 -26.30
CA LEU A 255 20.11 5.56 -25.04
C LEU A 255 21.03 6.20 -23.99
N ILE A 256 20.42 6.94 -23.06
CA ILE A 256 21.16 7.63 -22.01
C ILE A 256 20.77 7.14 -20.62
N THR A 257 21.75 7.11 -19.74
CA THR A 257 21.56 6.99 -18.29
C THR A 257 21.84 8.33 -17.64
N PHE A 258 21.11 8.63 -16.58
CA PHE A 258 21.35 9.85 -15.79
C PHE A 258 22.51 9.63 -14.82
N PRO A 259 23.29 10.70 -14.50
CA PRO A 259 24.37 10.58 -13.54
C PRO A 259 23.86 10.11 -12.17
N VAL A 260 24.52 9.12 -11.57
CA VAL A 260 24.14 8.55 -10.25
C VAL A 260 24.17 9.56 -9.11
N THR A 261 24.80 10.71 -9.32
CA THR A 261 24.80 11.85 -8.38
C THR A 261 23.51 12.66 -8.40
N THR A 262 22.63 12.40 -9.34
CA THR A 262 21.27 13.00 -9.39
C THR A 262 20.26 12.07 -8.75
N ALA A 263 19.14 12.61 -8.24
CA ALA A 263 18.08 11.80 -7.66
C ALA A 263 17.52 10.78 -8.64
N ILE A 264 17.27 11.18 -9.90
CA ILE A 264 16.77 10.27 -10.97
C ILE A 264 17.82 9.20 -11.31
N GLY A 265 19.05 9.60 -11.55
CA GLY A 265 20.13 8.65 -11.87
C GLY A 265 20.45 7.70 -10.73
N GLY A 266 20.47 8.20 -9.49
CA GLY A 266 20.63 7.38 -8.30
C GLY A 266 19.52 6.34 -8.15
N LEU A 267 18.26 6.75 -8.35
CA LEU A 267 17.10 5.86 -8.28
C LEU A 267 17.18 4.77 -9.38
N MET A 268 17.39 5.15 -10.64
CA MET A 268 17.47 4.18 -11.74
C MET A 268 18.63 3.20 -11.59
N ASN A 269 19.77 3.68 -11.10
CA ASN A 269 20.90 2.81 -10.80
C ASN A 269 20.56 1.86 -9.64
N TYR A 270 19.94 2.37 -8.58
CA TYR A 270 19.59 1.56 -7.40
C TYR A 270 18.69 0.37 -7.77
N ILE A 271 17.60 0.60 -8.52
CA ILE A 271 16.65 -0.47 -8.84
C ILE A 271 17.27 -1.59 -9.70
N VAL A 272 18.31 -1.30 -10.47
CA VAL A 272 18.98 -2.32 -11.33
C VAL A 272 20.23 -2.92 -10.71
N THR A 273 20.69 -2.40 -9.55
CA THR A 273 21.90 -2.89 -8.87
C THR A 273 21.66 -3.37 -7.44
N ALA A 274 20.47 -3.14 -6.89
CA ALA A 274 20.13 -3.59 -5.53
C ALA A 274 20.19 -5.11 -5.44
N ASP A 275 20.72 -5.61 -4.33
CA ASP A 275 20.68 -7.04 -4.01
C ASP A 275 19.22 -7.45 -3.80
N SER A 276 18.77 -8.48 -4.51
CA SER A 276 17.39 -8.99 -4.52
C SER A 276 17.08 -9.88 -3.30
#